data_55f2faa2597930bf2f1108bda8b42e2c
#
_entry.id   55f2faa2597930bf2f1108bda8b42e2c
#
_cell.length_a   1.000
_cell.length_b   1.000
_cell.length_c   1.000
_cell.angle_alpha   90.00
_cell.angle_beta   90.00
_cell.angle_gamma   90.00
#
_symmetry.space_group_name_H-M   'P 1'
#
loop_
_entity.id
_entity.type
_entity.pdbx_description
1 polymer ?
#
loop_
_entity_poly.entity_id
_entity_poly.type
_entity_poly.pdbx_seq_one_letter_code
_entity_poly.pdbx_strand_id
1 'polypeptide(L)'
;VNVNDDTDIKYEISIAGERLGDGIYQTAETLMHEMIHLYCKVNHIVDCRGKSHNAKFKKECELRDLICDKAQGIGWGHTEATPTFCDFIQSLIDDCIIDPHICDYTRNTTFPETNPAQKKSYVCPCCGVKVNAKVDTAIACLNCNTAFDYWDMTDPDDPKIISDNNNGLAFTEEGWYGQMFGVDDNETDS
;
A
#
# COMPACT_ATOMS: atom_id res chain seq x y z
N VAL A 1 17.01 -9.17 -2.32
CA VAL A 1 17.60 -10.35 -1.68
C VAL A 1 17.73 -11.42 -2.75
N ASN A 2 18.96 -11.71 -3.21
CA ASN A 2 19.24 -12.80 -4.14
C ASN A 2 19.13 -14.13 -3.38
N VAL A 3 18.03 -14.83 -3.56
CA VAL A 3 17.82 -16.16 -2.99
C VAL A 3 18.30 -17.17 -4.02
N ASN A 4 19.58 -17.52 -3.97
CA ASN A 4 20.15 -18.60 -4.78
C ASN A 4 20.85 -19.69 -3.95
N ASP A 5 20.60 -19.76 -2.63
CA ASP A 5 21.07 -20.85 -1.81
C ASP A 5 19.95 -21.28 -0.85
N ASP A 6 19.35 -22.44 -1.08
CA ASP A 6 18.20 -22.97 -0.31
C ASP A 6 18.55 -23.32 1.16
N THR A 7 19.80 -23.11 1.58
CA THR A 7 20.28 -23.50 2.91
C THR A 7 20.41 -22.35 3.90
N ASP A 8 20.31 -21.07 3.48
CA ASP A 8 20.47 -19.92 4.36
C ASP A 8 19.29 -18.93 4.20
N ILE A 9 18.09 -19.37 4.62
CA ILE A 9 16.89 -18.51 4.64
C ILE A 9 17.09 -17.43 5.69
N LYS A 10 17.29 -16.18 5.25
CA LYS A 10 17.30 -14.99 6.10
C LYS A 10 15.95 -14.31 6.08
N TYR A 11 15.45 -14.04 7.27
CA TYR A 11 14.24 -13.25 7.45
C TYR A 11 14.63 -11.81 7.76
N GLU A 12 13.85 -10.87 7.24
CA GLU A 12 14.01 -9.44 7.48
C GLU A 12 12.78 -8.91 8.18
N ILE A 13 12.98 -8.12 9.23
CA ILE A 13 11.96 -7.29 9.87
C ILE A 13 12.29 -5.85 9.56
N SER A 14 11.36 -5.13 8.96
CA SER A 14 11.53 -3.72 8.61
C SER A 14 10.55 -2.87 9.41
N ILE A 15 11.08 -1.86 10.10
CA ILE A 15 10.27 -0.83 10.78
C ILE A 15 10.38 0.46 9.98
N ALA A 16 9.23 1.09 9.72
CA ALA A 16 9.22 2.38 9.05
C ALA A 16 9.93 3.44 9.90
N GLY A 17 10.87 4.18 9.29
CA GLY A 17 11.66 5.19 10.00
C GLY A 17 10.81 6.30 10.62
N GLU A 18 9.61 6.54 10.08
CA GLU A 18 8.62 7.49 10.63
C GLU A 18 8.08 7.05 11.99
N ARG A 19 8.05 5.73 12.25
CA ARG A 19 7.58 5.16 13.52
C ARG A 19 8.59 5.31 14.65
N LEU A 20 9.86 5.52 14.36
CA LEU A 20 10.88 5.76 15.40
C LEU A 20 10.56 7.01 16.22
N GLY A 21 9.92 8.03 15.62
CA GLY A 21 9.49 9.24 16.30
C GLY A 21 8.39 9.05 17.36
N ASP A 22 7.72 7.89 17.37
CA ASP A 22 6.68 7.58 18.36
C ASP A 22 7.27 7.24 19.75
N GLY A 23 8.59 7.11 19.85
CA GLY A 23 9.34 6.83 21.07
C GLY A 23 9.68 5.35 21.26
N ILE A 24 10.60 5.08 22.22
CA ILE A 24 11.23 3.76 22.36
C ILE A 24 10.24 2.64 22.71
N TYR A 25 9.27 2.88 23.56
CA TYR A 25 8.28 1.87 23.96
C TYR A 25 7.38 1.50 22.80
N GLN A 26 6.91 2.49 22.01
CA GLN A 26 6.07 2.29 20.86
C GLN A 26 6.84 1.60 19.72
N THR A 27 8.10 1.97 19.55
CA THR A 27 9.00 1.30 18.59
C THR A 27 9.23 -0.16 18.97
N ALA A 28 9.46 -0.43 20.26
CA ALA A 28 9.63 -1.79 20.77
C ALA A 28 8.37 -2.63 20.65
N GLU A 29 7.18 -2.04 20.89
CA GLU A 29 5.89 -2.69 20.66
C GLU A 29 5.73 -3.07 19.18
N THR A 30 5.99 -2.13 18.27
CA THR A 30 5.92 -2.38 16.82
C THR A 30 6.89 -3.49 16.41
N LEU A 31 8.12 -3.47 16.92
CA LEU A 31 9.11 -4.53 16.67
C LEU A 31 8.61 -5.88 17.19
N MET A 32 8.06 -5.94 18.40
CA MET A 32 7.50 -7.18 18.96
C MET A 32 6.34 -7.71 18.11
N HIS A 33 5.47 -6.84 17.63
CA HIS A 33 4.38 -7.21 16.71
C HIS A 33 4.93 -7.92 15.46
N GLU A 34 5.93 -7.35 14.81
CA GLU A 34 6.57 -7.94 13.62
C GLU A 34 7.34 -9.23 13.96
N MET A 35 7.98 -9.30 15.12
CA MET A 35 8.65 -10.51 15.61
C MET A 35 7.66 -11.65 15.84
N ILE A 36 6.43 -11.35 16.29
CA ILE A 36 5.36 -12.35 16.44
C ILE A 36 4.95 -12.93 15.07
N HIS A 37 4.83 -12.09 14.03
CA HIS A 37 4.60 -12.58 12.68
C HIS A 37 5.71 -13.50 12.21
N LEU A 38 6.97 -13.13 12.44
CA LEU A 38 8.11 -13.97 12.11
C LEU A 38 8.08 -15.29 12.88
N TYR A 39 7.80 -15.25 14.19
CA TYR A 39 7.65 -16.44 15.03
C TYR A 39 6.56 -17.36 14.48
N CYS A 40 5.39 -16.82 14.17
CA CYS A 40 4.29 -17.57 13.59
C CYS A 40 4.69 -18.22 12.26
N LYS A 41 5.38 -17.49 11.40
CA LYS A 41 5.86 -17.99 10.11
C LYS A 41 6.83 -19.16 10.27
N VAL A 42 7.82 -19.03 11.15
CA VAL A 42 8.82 -20.09 11.39
C VAL A 42 8.20 -21.32 12.02
N ASN A 43 7.18 -21.16 12.87
CA ASN A 43 6.48 -22.27 13.54
C ASN A 43 5.25 -22.76 12.77
N HIS A 44 5.05 -22.35 11.51
CA HIS A 44 3.93 -22.75 10.67
C HIS A 44 2.55 -22.44 11.29
N ILE A 45 2.45 -21.39 12.09
CA ILE A 45 1.22 -20.88 12.68
C ILE A 45 0.58 -19.92 11.67
N VAL A 46 -0.63 -20.21 11.23
CA VAL A 46 -1.40 -19.28 10.39
C VAL A 46 -1.99 -18.21 11.31
N ASP A 47 -1.40 -17.03 11.31
CA ASP A 47 -1.71 -15.90 12.18
C ASP A 47 -2.62 -14.84 11.53
N CYS A 48 -2.69 -14.83 10.19
CA CYS A 48 -3.48 -13.89 9.40
C CYS A 48 -4.36 -14.58 8.36
N ARG A 49 -5.43 -13.89 7.95
CA ARG A 49 -6.20 -14.16 6.74
C ARG A 49 -6.20 -12.90 5.87
N GLY A 50 -5.37 -12.87 4.83
CA GLY A 50 -5.08 -11.66 4.08
C GLY A 50 -4.45 -10.60 4.99
N LYS A 51 -5.07 -9.42 5.11
CA LYS A 51 -4.60 -8.32 5.98
C LYS A 51 -5.16 -8.39 7.41
N SER A 52 -5.99 -9.38 7.74
CA SER A 52 -6.68 -9.46 9.01
C SER A 52 -6.02 -10.49 9.93
N HIS A 53 -5.59 -10.05 11.10
CA HIS A 53 -5.02 -10.91 12.15
C HIS A 53 -6.11 -11.75 12.81
N ASN A 54 -5.77 -12.97 13.16
CA ASN A 54 -6.72 -13.92 13.75
C ASN A 54 -6.47 -14.16 15.25
N ALA A 55 -7.27 -15.04 15.87
CA ALA A 55 -7.15 -15.33 17.30
C ALA A 55 -5.83 -16.03 17.69
N LYS A 56 -5.11 -16.67 16.73
CA LYS A 56 -3.79 -17.26 17.01
C LYS A 56 -2.75 -16.16 17.16
N PHE A 57 -2.80 -15.13 16.32
CA PHE A 57 -1.96 -13.94 16.47
C PHE A 57 -2.19 -13.29 17.84
N LYS A 58 -3.45 -13.04 18.20
CA LYS A 58 -3.81 -12.50 19.52
C LYS A 58 -3.16 -13.29 20.65
N LYS A 59 -3.29 -14.62 20.63
CA LYS A 59 -2.71 -15.49 21.66
C LYS A 59 -1.19 -15.33 21.77
N GLU A 60 -0.49 -15.22 20.64
CA GLU A 60 0.96 -15.03 20.62
C GLU A 60 1.38 -13.63 21.11
N CYS A 61 0.54 -12.61 20.90
CA CYS A 61 0.71 -11.28 21.48
C CYS A 61 0.59 -11.31 23.01
N GLU A 62 -0.50 -11.89 23.52
CA GLU A 62 -0.77 -11.98 24.95
C GLU A 62 0.30 -12.78 25.71
N LEU A 63 0.89 -13.81 25.09
CA LEU A 63 2.02 -14.56 25.64
C LEU A 63 3.31 -13.76 25.75
N ARG A 64 3.39 -12.60 25.08
CA ARG A 64 4.56 -11.71 25.05
C ARG A 64 4.26 -10.33 25.61
N ASP A 65 3.32 -10.28 26.54
CA ASP A 65 2.93 -9.08 27.26
C ASP A 65 2.44 -7.91 26.37
N LEU A 66 1.79 -8.25 25.24
CA LEU A 66 1.05 -7.27 24.45
C LEU A 66 -0.46 -7.48 24.65
N ILE A 67 -1.17 -6.39 24.88
CA ILE A 67 -2.62 -6.34 24.72
C ILE A 67 -2.94 -6.40 23.23
N CYS A 68 -3.99 -7.14 22.85
CA CYS A 68 -4.35 -7.30 21.45
C CYS A 68 -5.86 -7.14 21.29
N ASP A 69 -6.25 -6.03 20.69
CA ASP A 69 -7.64 -5.66 20.49
C ASP A 69 -8.10 -5.86 19.05
N LYS A 70 -9.43 -6.05 18.90
CA LYS A 70 -10.03 -6.24 17.60
C LYS A 70 -10.40 -4.88 16.99
N ALA A 71 -9.87 -4.61 15.80
CA ALA A 71 -10.18 -3.42 15.04
C ALA A 71 -10.78 -3.74 13.67
N GLN A 72 -11.60 -2.83 13.16
CA GLN A 72 -12.27 -3.00 11.88
C GLN A 72 -11.24 -3.11 10.73
N GLY A 73 -11.38 -4.11 9.89
CA GLY A 73 -10.54 -4.31 8.71
C GLY A 73 -9.21 -5.02 8.96
N ILE A 74 -8.66 -4.98 10.18
CA ILE A 74 -7.37 -5.61 10.53
C ILE A 74 -7.49 -6.75 11.55
N GLY A 75 -8.71 -7.07 11.99
CA GLY A 75 -8.94 -8.14 12.96
C GLY A 75 -8.29 -7.85 14.32
N TRP A 76 -7.54 -8.79 14.87
CA TRP A 76 -6.77 -8.66 16.12
C TRP A 76 -5.39 -8.00 15.88
N GLY A 77 -5.35 -6.93 15.10
CA GLY A 77 -4.09 -6.27 14.70
C GLY A 77 -3.76 -5.00 15.45
N HIS A 78 -4.63 -4.55 16.37
CA HIS A 78 -4.32 -3.43 17.24
C HIS A 78 -3.62 -3.94 18.50
N THR A 79 -2.34 -3.65 18.62
CA THR A 79 -1.53 -4.04 19.78
C THR A 79 -1.21 -2.85 20.66
N GLU A 80 -1.01 -3.10 21.96
CA GLU A 80 -0.61 -2.12 22.96
C GLU A 80 0.33 -2.80 23.96
N ALA A 81 1.42 -2.11 24.34
CA ALA A 81 2.35 -2.61 25.31
C ALA A 81 1.72 -2.66 26.73
N THR A 82 1.86 -3.79 27.44
CA THR A 82 1.49 -3.86 28.85
C THR A 82 2.50 -3.13 29.71
N PRO A 83 2.17 -2.76 30.98
CA PRO A 83 3.14 -2.24 31.92
C PRO A 83 4.36 -3.18 32.11
N THR A 84 4.12 -4.50 32.15
CA THR A 84 5.18 -5.51 32.27
C THR A 84 6.13 -5.46 31.07
N PHE A 85 5.61 -5.30 29.85
CA PHE A 85 6.43 -5.13 28.66
C PHE A 85 7.26 -3.84 28.72
N CYS A 86 6.64 -2.72 29.17
CA CYS A 86 7.35 -1.46 29.33
C CYS A 86 8.48 -1.56 30.38
N ASP A 87 8.23 -2.23 31.52
CA ASP A 87 9.24 -2.46 32.57
C ASP A 87 10.39 -3.31 32.02
N PHE A 88 10.10 -4.32 31.19
CA PHE A 88 11.12 -5.11 30.52
C PHE A 88 11.97 -4.26 29.57
N ILE A 89 11.37 -3.41 28.73
CA ILE A 89 12.13 -2.51 27.85
C ILE A 89 12.97 -1.52 28.67
N GLN A 90 12.43 -0.99 29.79
CA GLN A 90 13.19 -0.11 30.66
C GLN A 90 14.41 -0.82 31.25
N SER A 91 14.28 -2.07 31.67
CA SER A 91 15.41 -2.83 32.15
C SER A 91 16.53 -3.01 31.13
N LEU A 92 16.15 -3.20 29.84
CA LEU A 92 17.13 -3.30 28.75
C LEU A 92 17.86 -1.97 28.46
N ILE A 93 17.16 -0.84 28.69
CA ILE A 93 17.77 0.49 28.61
C ILE A 93 18.74 0.70 29.77
N ASP A 94 18.33 0.37 31.00
CA ASP A 94 19.14 0.52 32.22
C ASP A 94 20.41 -0.34 32.14
N ASP A 95 20.30 -1.52 31.54
CA ASP A 95 21.44 -2.43 31.30
C ASP A 95 22.27 -2.03 30.05
N CYS A 96 21.99 -0.91 29.42
CA CYS A 96 22.66 -0.41 28.21
C CYS A 96 22.64 -1.40 27.03
N ILE A 97 21.62 -2.28 26.96
CA ILE A 97 21.40 -3.20 25.84
C ILE A 97 20.70 -2.49 24.72
N ILE A 98 19.78 -1.58 25.03
CA ILE A 98 19.05 -0.74 24.07
C ILE A 98 19.47 0.71 24.27
N ASP A 99 19.85 1.37 23.18
CA ASP A 99 20.06 2.81 23.15
C ASP A 99 18.73 3.52 22.83
N PRO A 100 18.13 4.25 23.79
CA PRO A 100 16.87 4.95 23.56
C PRO A 100 16.98 6.06 22.51
N HIS A 101 18.20 6.55 22.22
CA HIS A 101 18.46 7.56 21.20
C HIS A 101 18.25 7.04 19.75
N ILE A 102 18.02 5.74 19.56
CA ILE A 102 17.66 5.21 18.26
C ILE A 102 16.40 5.90 17.71
N CYS A 103 15.52 6.38 18.59
CA CYS A 103 14.31 7.10 18.22
C CYS A 103 14.58 8.53 17.68
N ASP A 104 15.76 9.07 17.89
CA ASP A 104 16.16 10.39 17.35
C ASP A 104 16.44 10.31 15.85
N TYR A 105 16.65 9.10 15.30
CA TYR A 105 16.83 8.85 13.86
C TYR A 105 15.53 8.76 13.06
N THR A 106 14.49 9.41 13.57
CA THR A 106 13.20 9.46 12.85
C THR A 106 13.35 10.09 11.46
N ARG A 107 12.68 9.55 10.49
CA ARG A 107 12.64 10.07 9.15
C ARG A 107 11.44 11.01 8.99
N ASN A 108 11.68 12.30 8.98
CA ASN A 108 10.65 13.29 8.62
C ASN A 108 10.44 13.27 7.10
N THR A 109 9.67 12.31 6.60
CA THR A 109 9.16 12.38 5.25
C THR A 109 7.92 13.26 5.26
N THR A 110 8.10 14.55 5.00
CA THR A 110 7.01 15.37 4.49
C THR A 110 6.69 14.84 3.08
N PHE A 111 5.93 13.77 3.00
CA PHE A 111 5.25 13.49 1.75
C PHE A 111 4.32 14.69 1.52
N PRO A 112 4.39 15.35 0.35
CA PRO A 112 3.34 16.27 0.01
C PRO A 112 2.04 15.50 0.19
N GLU A 113 1.06 16.09 0.88
CA GLU A 113 -0.28 15.52 0.96
C GLU A 113 -0.75 15.27 -0.48
N THR A 114 -0.40 14.12 -1.01
CA THR A 114 -1.02 13.62 -2.21
C THR A 114 -2.41 13.25 -1.75
N ASN A 115 -3.38 14.14 -2.01
CA ASN A 115 -4.77 13.73 -2.01
C ASN A 115 -4.80 12.39 -2.73
N PRO A 116 -5.27 11.31 -2.09
CA PRO A 116 -5.32 10.01 -2.74
C PRO A 116 -6.04 10.23 -4.06
N ALA A 117 -5.27 10.16 -5.15
CA ALA A 117 -5.79 10.47 -6.47
C ALA A 117 -7.01 9.59 -6.65
N GLN A 118 -8.19 10.21 -6.70
CA GLN A 118 -9.45 9.49 -6.81
C GLN A 118 -9.33 8.63 -8.06
N LYS A 119 -9.32 7.31 -7.87
CA LYS A 119 -9.35 6.37 -8.97
C LYS A 119 -10.79 6.20 -9.38
N LYS A 120 -11.08 6.39 -10.65
CA LYS A 120 -12.38 6.10 -11.27
C LYS A 120 -12.31 4.82 -12.08
N SER A 121 -13.44 4.16 -12.20
CA SER A 121 -13.60 2.99 -13.06
C SER A 121 -14.07 3.47 -14.42
N TYR A 122 -13.30 3.18 -15.45
CA TYR A 122 -13.61 3.47 -16.84
C TYR A 122 -14.08 2.18 -17.52
N VAL A 123 -15.08 2.29 -18.37
CA VAL A 123 -15.67 1.15 -19.09
C VAL A 123 -15.60 1.40 -20.59
N CYS A 124 -15.14 0.42 -21.34
CA CYS A 124 -15.22 0.49 -22.79
C CYS A 124 -16.69 0.36 -23.24
N PRO A 125 -17.27 1.35 -23.91
CA PRO A 125 -18.68 1.30 -24.32
C PRO A 125 -18.97 0.21 -25.37
N CYS A 126 -17.92 -0.28 -26.05
CA CYS A 126 -18.05 -1.32 -27.05
C CYS A 126 -17.97 -2.73 -26.49
N CYS A 127 -16.92 -3.07 -25.74
CA CYS A 127 -16.67 -4.44 -25.25
C CYS A 127 -16.86 -4.62 -23.74
N GLY A 128 -17.18 -3.56 -23.01
CA GLY A 128 -17.44 -3.62 -21.57
C GLY A 128 -16.21 -3.87 -20.68
N VAL A 129 -14.98 -3.90 -21.23
CA VAL A 129 -13.77 -4.05 -20.43
C VAL A 129 -13.63 -2.88 -19.48
N LYS A 130 -13.21 -3.15 -18.23
CA LYS A 130 -13.09 -2.14 -17.17
C LYS A 130 -11.63 -1.94 -16.78
N VAL A 131 -11.25 -0.67 -16.57
CA VAL A 131 -9.94 -0.28 -16.03
C VAL A 131 -10.12 0.78 -14.95
N ASN A 132 -9.24 0.78 -13.95
CA ASN A 132 -9.24 1.81 -12.91
C ASN A 132 -8.05 2.74 -13.15
N ALA A 133 -8.34 4.03 -13.32
CA ALA A 133 -7.33 5.05 -13.52
C ALA A 133 -7.63 6.31 -12.69
N LYS A 134 -6.70 7.25 -12.68
CA LYS A 134 -6.94 8.56 -12.08
C LYS A 134 -8.06 9.28 -12.81
N VAL A 135 -8.77 10.15 -12.10
CA VAL A 135 -9.73 11.10 -12.71
C VAL A 135 -9.04 11.87 -13.83
N ASP A 136 -9.76 12.13 -14.90
CA ASP A 136 -9.29 12.87 -16.08
C ASP A 136 -8.14 12.19 -16.88
N THR A 137 -8.03 10.85 -16.74
CA THR A 137 -7.10 10.08 -17.57
C THR A 137 -7.80 9.74 -18.89
N ALA A 138 -7.23 10.15 -20.02
CA ALA A 138 -7.66 9.71 -21.33
C ALA A 138 -7.27 8.23 -21.55
N ILE A 139 -8.24 7.37 -21.81
CA ILE A 139 -8.04 5.93 -22.00
C ILE A 139 -8.77 5.49 -23.27
N ALA A 140 -8.12 4.67 -24.07
CA ALA A 140 -8.74 4.06 -25.25
C ALA A 140 -8.60 2.53 -25.21
N CYS A 141 -9.62 1.86 -25.74
CA CYS A 141 -9.62 0.43 -25.94
C CYS A 141 -8.96 0.09 -27.28
N LEU A 142 -7.79 -0.50 -27.27
CA LEU A 142 -7.07 -0.88 -28.49
C LEU A 142 -7.83 -1.92 -29.34
N ASN A 143 -8.61 -2.81 -28.69
CA ASN A 143 -9.36 -3.83 -29.40
C ASN A 143 -10.58 -3.27 -30.14
N CYS A 144 -11.17 -2.19 -29.61
CA CYS A 144 -12.40 -1.60 -30.17
C CYS A 144 -12.15 -0.25 -30.82
N ASN A 145 -10.94 0.28 -30.71
CA ASN A 145 -10.55 1.63 -31.15
C ASN A 145 -11.55 2.71 -30.65
N THR A 146 -11.92 2.64 -29.37
CA THR A 146 -12.96 3.46 -28.77
C THR A 146 -12.47 4.06 -27.46
N ALA A 147 -12.74 5.35 -27.22
CA ALA A 147 -12.46 5.97 -25.92
C ALA A 147 -13.32 5.35 -24.82
N PHE A 148 -12.76 5.26 -23.61
CA PHE A 148 -13.48 4.77 -22.44
C PHE A 148 -14.34 5.87 -21.85
N ASP A 149 -15.57 5.51 -21.47
CA ASP A 149 -16.43 6.33 -20.64
C ASP A 149 -16.11 6.06 -19.15
N TYR A 150 -16.28 7.04 -18.30
CA TYR A 150 -16.21 6.81 -16.87
C TYR A 150 -17.59 6.97 -16.21
N TRP A 151 -17.81 6.18 -15.16
CA TRP A 151 -19.04 6.25 -14.37
C TRP A 151 -18.80 7.19 -13.20
N ASP A 152 -19.65 8.19 -13.06
CA ASP A 152 -19.69 8.99 -11.84
C ASP A 152 -20.47 8.22 -10.77
N MET A 153 -19.75 7.75 -9.75
CA MET A 153 -20.29 7.02 -8.61
C MET A 153 -20.47 7.93 -7.38
N THR A 154 -20.55 9.24 -7.58
CA THR A 154 -20.82 10.17 -6.47
C THR A 154 -22.20 9.97 -5.88
N ASP A 155 -23.15 9.45 -6.66
CA ASP A 155 -24.44 8.98 -6.19
C ASP A 155 -24.59 7.49 -6.55
N PRO A 156 -24.45 6.56 -5.58
CA PRO A 156 -24.55 5.13 -5.82
C PRO A 156 -25.96 4.69 -6.28
N ASP A 157 -27.00 5.49 -6.01
CA ASP A 157 -28.38 5.19 -6.37
C ASP A 157 -28.75 5.73 -7.79
N ASP A 158 -27.96 6.67 -8.34
CA ASP A 158 -28.12 7.22 -9.70
C ASP A 158 -26.75 7.38 -10.40
N PRO A 159 -26.07 6.28 -10.77
CA PRO A 159 -24.80 6.33 -11.46
C PRO A 159 -24.96 6.95 -12.85
N LYS A 160 -24.32 8.10 -13.08
CA LYS A 160 -24.34 8.77 -14.39
C LYS A 160 -23.14 8.37 -15.22
N ILE A 161 -23.38 8.03 -16.47
CA ILE A 161 -22.30 7.90 -17.47
C ILE A 161 -21.95 9.32 -17.91
N ILE A 162 -20.73 9.76 -17.56
CA ILE A 162 -20.21 11.01 -18.11
C ILE A 162 -19.38 10.64 -19.33
N SER A 163 -19.99 10.77 -20.50
CA SER A 163 -19.27 10.76 -21.76
C SER A 163 -18.82 12.20 -22.04
N ASP A 164 -17.50 12.44 -21.96
CA ASP A 164 -16.91 13.70 -22.41
C ASP A 164 -16.98 13.84 -23.92
N ASN A 165 -18.20 13.93 -24.44
CA ASN A 165 -18.46 14.16 -25.86
C ASN A 165 -18.04 15.55 -26.36
N ASN A 166 -17.36 16.38 -25.54
CA ASN A 166 -16.99 17.75 -25.92
C ASN A 166 -15.53 17.96 -26.32
N ASN A 167 -14.67 16.97 -26.19
CA ASN A 167 -13.33 17.04 -26.79
C ASN A 167 -13.32 16.11 -28.00
N GLY A 168 -13.65 16.67 -29.15
CA GLY A 168 -13.68 16.02 -30.46
C GLY A 168 -12.30 15.49 -30.90
N LEU A 169 -11.74 14.56 -30.17
CA LEU A 169 -10.70 13.66 -30.63
C LEU A 169 -11.39 12.55 -31.43
N ALA A 170 -11.79 12.89 -32.65
CA ALA A 170 -11.98 11.87 -33.66
C ALA A 170 -10.60 11.25 -33.92
N PHE A 171 -10.37 10.08 -33.34
CA PHE A 171 -9.17 9.29 -33.64
C PHE A 171 -9.32 8.78 -35.08
N THR A 172 -8.73 9.51 -36.03
CA THR A 172 -8.48 8.96 -37.36
C THR A 172 -7.26 8.07 -37.28
N GLU A 173 -7.21 6.96 -38.00
CA GLU A 173 -6.07 6.03 -38.01
C GLU A 173 -4.72 6.75 -38.22
N GLU A 174 -4.70 7.83 -38.95
CA GLU A 174 -3.50 8.64 -39.24
C GLU A 174 -3.02 9.48 -38.03
N GLY A 175 -3.88 9.95 -37.15
CA GLY A 175 -3.53 10.77 -35.98
C GLY A 175 -2.85 9.99 -34.86
N TRP A 176 -3.09 8.69 -34.77
CA TRP A 176 -2.55 7.85 -33.68
C TRP A 176 -1.08 7.48 -33.91
N TYR A 177 -0.70 7.19 -35.16
CA TYR A 177 0.69 6.86 -35.52
C TYR A 177 1.62 8.07 -35.42
N GLY A 178 1.19 9.26 -35.78
CA GLY A 178 2.01 10.47 -35.75
C GLY A 178 2.39 10.92 -34.35
N GLN A 179 1.49 10.80 -33.35
CA GLN A 179 1.77 11.19 -31.96
C GLN A 179 2.63 10.18 -31.18
N MET A 180 2.60 8.91 -31.55
CA MET A 180 3.37 7.87 -30.85
C MET A 180 4.82 7.77 -31.32
N PHE A 181 5.14 8.15 -32.55
CA PHE A 181 6.47 7.93 -33.14
C PHE A 181 7.21 9.19 -33.60
N GLY A 182 6.67 10.39 -33.32
CA GLY A 182 7.38 11.65 -33.57
C GLY A 182 7.93 11.79 -34.98
N VAL A 183 7.14 11.47 -36.01
CA VAL A 183 7.51 11.72 -37.40
C VAL A 183 7.20 13.16 -37.69
N ASP A 184 8.20 14.02 -37.57
CA ASP A 184 8.17 15.38 -38.10
C ASP A 184 8.19 15.32 -39.64
N ASP A 185 7.03 15.39 -40.26
CA ASP A 185 6.92 15.62 -41.71
C ASP A 185 7.24 17.09 -42.02
N ASN A 186 8.53 17.42 -41.97
CA ASN A 186 9.07 18.67 -42.53
C ASN A 186 10.34 18.37 -43.32
N GLU A 187 10.23 17.66 -44.43
CA GLU A 187 11.13 17.81 -45.56
C GLU A 187 10.30 18.33 -46.74
N THR A 188 10.20 19.67 -46.81
CA THR A 188 9.83 20.34 -48.07
C THR A 188 11.05 20.43 -48.96
N ASP A 189 10.96 19.76 -50.08
CA ASP A 189 11.81 19.92 -51.27
C ASP A 189 12.16 21.36 -51.61
N SER A 190 13.46 21.56 -51.89
CA SER A 190 13.97 22.65 -52.73
C SER A 190 15.09 22.14 -53.58
#